data_5061d3336264988c1bb9265f36e3e6a1
#
_entry.id   5061d3336264988c1bb9265f36e3e6a1
#
_cell.length_a   1.000
_cell.length_b   1.000
_cell.length_c   1.000
_cell.angle_alpha   90.00
_cell.angle_beta   90.00
_cell.angle_gamma   90.00
#
_symmetry.space_group_name_H-M   'P 1'
#
loop_
_entity.id
_entity.type
_entity.pdbx_description
1 polymer ?
#
loop_
_entity_poly.entity_id
_entity_poly.type
_entity_poly.pdbx_seq_one_letter_code
_entity_poly.pdbx_strand_id
1 'polypeptide(L)'
;MWVPVLLCVALTGLPSAPGVAGGAPAAGHRRPVDLDVLFVGAHPDDEAFNLSTFGRWDEYSNVKTGVVTITRGEGGGNAVGPEEGPPLGLLREAEERRAVRRAGIKDIFYLDTVDFYYTVSAALTEDVWGHDRTLEKIVRLVRETRPEVIVTMDPAPTPGNHGNHQYAARLATEAFYSAADPGAFPGQLAREGLRTWRTASLFRQGASVDATPTGPECAAAVLEPTDNVFAVWDGRWSASHDKRWSQVEVEAQREYASQGWSVFGDAPSDPADIPCDLYTLIDSRVPLAENPDRATAMLEGAVVEDVSG
;
A
#
# COMPACT_ATOMS: atom_id res chain seq x y z
N MET A 1 81.74 -6.20 19.41
CA MET A 1 81.78 -6.23 17.93
C MET A 1 80.84 -7.35 17.47
N TRP A 2 79.69 -7.00 17.05
CA TRP A 2 78.74 -7.95 16.47
C TRP A 2 78.44 -7.49 15.02
N VAL A 3 78.72 -8.38 14.08
CA VAL A 3 78.45 -8.17 12.65
C VAL A 3 77.09 -8.74 12.30
N PRO A 4 76.16 -8.00 11.65
CA PRO A 4 74.93 -8.59 11.17
C PRO A 4 75.16 -9.25 9.81
N VAL A 5 74.68 -10.48 9.69
CA VAL A 5 74.63 -11.25 8.44
C VAL A 5 73.31 -10.84 7.69
N LEU A 6 73.52 -10.28 6.52
CA LEU A 6 72.39 -10.00 5.59
C LEU A 6 72.03 -11.29 4.84
N LEU A 7 70.77 -11.74 5.03
CA LEU A 7 70.20 -12.84 4.27
C LEU A 7 69.38 -12.27 3.08
N CYS A 8 69.91 -12.41 1.86
CA CYS A 8 69.16 -12.09 0.64
C CYS A 8 68.20 -13.24 0.33
N VAL A 9 66.89 -12.97 0.42
CA VAL A 9 65.83 -13.88 -0.07
C VAL A 9 65.47 -13.46 -1.50
N ALA A 10 65.75 -14.34 -2.45
CA ALA A 10 65.33 -14.18 -3.86
C ALA A 10 63.85 -14.53 -3.96
N LEU A 11 63.01 -13.52 -4.33
CA LEU A 11 61.62 -13.70 -4.67
C LEU A 11 61.53 -14.23 -6.11
N THR A 12 61.21 -15.50 -6.29
CA THR A 12 60.84 -16.10 -7.57
C THR A 12 59.39 -15.73 -7.83
N GLY A 13 59.14 -15.00 -8.94
CA GLY A 13 57.80 -14.60 -9.39
C GLY A 13 56.93 -15.80 -9.77
N LEU A 14 55.75 -15.86 -9.19
CA LEU A 14 54.67 -16.78 -9.59
C LEU A 14 53.96 -16.23 -10.84
N PRO A 15 53.59 -17.05 -11.80
CA PRO A 15 52.86 -16.59 -12.96
C PRO A 15 51.43 -16.20 -12.56
N SER A 16 50.98 -15.00 -13.00
CA SER A 16 49.63 -14.50 -12.85
C SER A 16 48.66 -15.37 -13.67
N ALA A 17 47.70 -15.99 -12.99
CA ALA A 17 46.57 -16.65 -13.65
C ALA A 17 45.66 -15.60 -14.34
N PRO A 18 45.12 -15.89 -15.54
CA PRO A 18 44.20 -14.98 -16.19
C PRO A 18 42.93 -14.83 -15.33
N GLY A 19 42.63 -13.58 -14.91
CA GLY A 19 41.43 -13.24 -14.19
C GLY A 19 40.19 -13.58 -15.02
N VAL A 20 39.40 -14.52 -14.52
CA VAL A 20 38.02 -14.73 -15.00
C VAL A 20 37.25 -13.48 -14.60
N ALA A 21 36.89 -12.65 -15.57
CA ALA A 21 35.94 -11.57 -15.37
C ALA A 21 34.59 -12.21 -15.04
N GLY A 22 34.33 -12.34 -13.75
CA GLY A 22 33.01 -12.67 -13.25
C GLY A 22 32.06 -11.54 -13.61
N GLY A 23 31.30 -11.70 -14.68
CA GLY A 23 30.18 -10.84 -14.97
C GLY A 23 29.24 -10.87 -13.75
N ALA A 24 28.95 -9.70 -13.18
CA ALA A 24 27.89 -9.59 -12.19
C ALA A 24 26.64 -10.27 -12.75
N PRO A 25 25.94 -11.09 -11.97
CA PRO A 25 24.68 -11.66 -12.44
C PRO A 25 23.79 -10.50 -12.87
N ALA A 26 23.32 -10.54 -14.12
CA ALA A 26 22.29 -9.62 -14.59
C ALA A 26 21.17 -9.67 -13.56
N ALA A 27 20.81 -8.51 -13.00
CA ALA A 27 19.69 -8.41 -12.09
C ALA A 27 18.51 -9.09 -12.78
N GLY A 28 18.10 -10.23 -12.21
CA GLY A 28 17.01 -11.01 -12.77
C GLY A 28 15.81 -10.06 -12.83
N HIS A 29 15.29 -9.83 -14.04
CA HIS A 29 14.07 -9.06 -14.22
C HIS A 29 13.01 -9.82 -13.43
N ARG A 30 12.64 -9.27 -12.26
CA ARG A 30 11.41 -9.71 -11.61
C ARG A 30 10.32 -9.53 -12.65
N ARG A 31 9.52 -10.58 -12.85
CA ARG A 31 8.31 -10.42 -13.67
C ARG A 31 7.52 -9.26 -13.05
N PRO A 32 7.09 -8.29 -13.85
CA PRO A 32 6.22 -7.23 -13.34
C PRO A 32 5.03 -7.92 -12.66
N VAL A 33 4.71 -7.48 -11.46
CA VAL A 33 3.49 -7.88 -10.77
C VAL A 33 2.41 -6.97 -11.31
N ASP A 34 1.49 -7.49 -12.10
CA ASP A 34 0.30 -6.75 -12.50
C ASP A 34 -0.69 -6.75 -11.33
N LEU A 35 -1.11 -5.58 -10.92
CA LEU A 35 -2.11 -5.36 -9.88
C LEU A 35 -3.33 -4.68 -10.47
N ASP A 36 -4.51 -5.05 -9.99
CA ASP A 36 -5.75 -4.37 -10.32
C ASP A 36 -5.95 -3.15 -9.40
N VAL A 37 -5.61 -3.31 -8.12
CA VAL A 37 -5.73 -2.27 -7.09
C VAL A 37 -4.41 -2.07 -6.36
N LEU A 38 -4.04 -0.80 -6.13
CA LEU A 38 -2.90 -0.42 -5.30
C LEU A 38 -3.38 0.48 -4.17
N PHE A 39 -3.23 0.00 -2.92
CA PHE A 39 -3.39 0.86 -1.75
C PHE A 39 -2.09 1.58 -1.44
N VAL A 40 -2.16 2.87 -1.10
CA VAL A 40 -0.99 3.68 -0.72
C VAL A 40 -1.23 4.29 0.66
N GLY A 41 -0.50 3.80 1.66
CA GLY A 41 -0.53 4.23 3.05
C GLY A 41 0.82 4.75 3.54
N ALA A 42 0.81 5.37 4.70
CA ALA A 42 2.00 5.91 5.38
C ALA A 42 2.67 4.86 6.28
N HIS A 43 1.88 4.06 6.99
CA HIS A 43 2.34 3.11 8.02
C HIS A 43 1.70 1.74 7.86
N PRO A 44 2.31 0.68 8.43
CA PRO A 44 1.65 -0.60 8.61
C PRO A 44 0.42 -0.44 9.52
N ASP A 45 -0.77 -0.65 9.01
CA ASP A 45 -2.12 -0.56 9.58
C ASP A 45 -3.09 0.36 8.82
N ASP A 46 -2.59 1.24 7.97
CA ASP A 46 -3.41 2.20 7.23
C ASP A 46 -4.44 1.51 6.30
N GLU A 47 -4.09 0.34 5.76
CA GLU A 47 -4.96 -0.48 4.91
C GLU A 47 -5.96 -1.32 5.71
N ALA A 48 -5.79 -1.43 7.02
CA ALA A 48 -6.47 -2.41 7.87
C ALA A 48 -7.99 -2.23 7.96
N PHE A 49 -8.49 -1.04 7.64
CA PHE A 49 -9.91 -0.72 7.57
C PHE A 49 -10.50 -0.87 6.15
N ASN A 50 -9.78 -1.53 5.26
CA ASN A 50 -10.21 -1.82 3.89
C ASN A 50 -10.08 -3.33 3.58
N LEU A 51 -9.63 -4.14 4.54
CA LEU A 51 -9.29 -5.55 4.29
C LEU A 51 -10.52 -6.40 4.00
N SER A 52 -11.71 -6.02 4.50
CA SER A 52 -12.96 -6.65 4.12
C SER A 52 -13.27 -6.43 2.64
N THR A 53 -13.14 -5.19 2.16
CA THR A 53 -13.35 -4.81 0.76
C THR A 53 -12.32 -5.49 -0.16
N PHE A 54 -11.04 -5.42 0.17
CA PHE A 54 -9.98 -6.00 -0.67
C PHE A 54 -10.06 -7.52 -0.74
N GLY A 55 -10.33 -8.18 0.39
CA GLY A 55 -10.50 -9.62 0.42
C GLY A 55 -11.74 -10.10 -0.32
N ARG A 56 -12.83 -9.34 -0.23
CA ARG A 56 -14.03 -9.59 -1.02
C ARG A 56 -13.76 -9.48 -2.52
N TRP A 57 -12.96 -8.50 -2.95
CA TRP A 57 -12.58 -8.35 -4.36
C TRP A 57 -11.68 -9.50 -4.84
N ASP A 58 -10.71 -9.92 -4.04
CA ASP A 58 -9.89 -11.10 -4.35
C ASP A 58 -10.77 -12.35 -4.48
N GLU A 59 -11.61 -12.62 -3.48
CA GLU A 59 -12.41 -13.86 -3.43
C GLU A 59 -13.47 -13.97 -4.52
N TYR A 60 -14.16 -12.87 -4.85
CA TYR A 60 -15.33 -12.90 -5.74
C TYR A 60 -15.09 -12.31 -7.13
N SER A 61 -14.02 -11.56 -7.32
CA SER A 61 -13.73 -10.89 -8.59
C SER A 61 -12.30 -11.18 -9.08
N ASN A 62 -11.54 -12.00 -8.35
CA ASN A 62 -10.14 -12.33 -8.64
C ASN A 62 -9.24 -11.08 -8.78
N VAL A 63 -9.59 -10.01 -8.07
CA VAL A 63 -8.84 -8.75 -8.07
C VAL A 63 -7.56 -8.89 -7.26
N LYS A 64 -6.44 -8.53 -7.87
CA LYS A 64 -5.13 -8.53 -7.20
C LYS A 64 -4.86 -7.17 -6.58
N THR A 65 -4.93 -7.11 -5.27
CA THR A 65 -4.56 -5.90 -4.53
C THR A 65 -3.11 -5.97 -4.05
N GLY A 66 -2.38 -4.87 -4.19
CA GLY A 66 -1.09 -4.64 -3.55
C GLY A 66 -1.15 -3.47 -2.57
N VAL A 67 -0.21 -3.44 -1.63
CA VAL A 67 -0.10 -2.39 -0.62
C VAL A 67 1.26 -1.71 -0.73
N VAL A 68 1.28 -0.38 -0.77
CA VAL A 68 2.48 0.44 -0.60
C VAL A 68 2.44 1.08 0.77
N THR A 69 3.43 0.78 1.59
CA THR A 69 3.61 1.35 2.92
C THR A 69 4.87 2.22 2.91
N ILE A 70 4.71 3.53 3.06
CA ILE A 70 5.80 4.50 2.85
C ILE A 70 6.89 4.35 3.92
N THR A 71 6.50 4.15 5.17
CA THR A 71 7.42 3.90 6.31
C THR A 71 7.23 2.49 6.85
N ARG A 72 7.90 2.13 7.94
CA ARG A 72 7.60 0.92 8.71
C ARG A 72 6.93 1.22 10.05
N GLY A 73 6.52 2.46 10.30
CA GLY A 73 5.92 2.87 11.57
C GLY A 73 6.90 2.84 12.75
N GLU A 74 8.20 2.88 12.47
CA GLU A 74 9.26 2.78 13.46
C GLU A 74 9.36 3.99 14.41
N GLY A 75 8.71 5.10 14.05
CA GLY A 75 8.60 6.31 14.89
C GLY A 75 7.48 6.25 15.92
N GLY A 76 6.63 5.22 15.89
CA GLY A 76 5.52 5.06 16.82
C GLY A 76 5.90 4.38 18.14
N GLY A 77 4.89 4.19 19.01
CA GLY A 77 5.02 3.43 20.25
C GLY A 77 4.79 1.93 20.06
N ASN A 78 5.18 1.12 21.06
CA ASN A 78 4.94 -0.32 21.09
C ASN A 78 4.08 -0.69 22.30
N ALA A 79 2.87 -1.19 22.06
CA ALA A 79 1.95 -1.56 23.13
C ALA A 79 2.25 -2.93 23.78
N VAL A 80 3.12 -3.74 23.19
CA VAL A 80 3.33 -5.13 23.62
C VAL A 80 4.77 -5.49 23.95
N GLY A 81 5.73 -4.62 23.70
CA GLY A 81 7.15 -4.91 23.92
C GLY A 81 8.02 -3.67 24.07
N PRO A 82 9.32 -3.86 24.26
CA PRO A 82 10.29 -2.79 24.41
C PRO A 82 10.90 -2.30 23.09
N GLU A 83 10.53 -2.89 21.96
CA GLU A 83 11.13 -2.56 20.66
C GLU A 83 10.72 -1.15 20.25
N GLU A 84 11.72 -0.34 19.89
CA GLU A 84 11.61 1.03 19.38
C GLU A 84 12.47 1.20 18.13
N GLY A 85 12.18 2.19 17.31
CA GLY A 85 12.94 2.47 16.10
C GLY A 85 12.95 1.30 15.11
N PRO A 86 14.08 1.01 14.43
CA PRO A 86 14.14 -0.03 13.41
C PRO A 86 13.66 -1.41 13.85
N PRO A 87 13.93 -1.91 15.07
CA PRO A 87 13.33 -3.16 15.56
C PRO A 87 11.81 -3.14 15.60
N LEU A 88 11.18 -2.02 16.01
CA LEU A 88 9.73 -1.86 15.96
C LEU A 88 9.22 -1.88 14.52
N GLY A 89 9.92 -1.22 13.59
CA GLY A 89 9.56 -1.26 12.17
C GLY A 89 9.55 -2.67 11.60
N LEU A 90 10.51 -3.53 11.96
CA LEU A 90 10.53 -4.93 11.54
C LEU A 90 9.38 -5.75 12.17
N LEU A 91 9.03 -5.47 13.42
CA LEU A 91 7.88 -6.07 14.08
C LEU A 91 6.59 -5.71 13.35
N ARG A 92 6.37 -4.43 13.05
CA ARG A 92 5.18 -3.92 12.35
C ARG A 92 5.08 -4.43 10.92
N GLU A 93 6.20 -4.54 10.20
CA GLU A 93 6.22 -5.21 8.90
C GLU A 93 5.73 -6.66 9.00
N ALA A 94 6.13 -7.39 10.04
CA ALA A 94 5.67 -8.76 10.24
C ALA A 94 4.18 -8.83 10.61
N GLU A 95 3.66 -7.86 11.36
CA GLU A 95 2.24 -7.74 11.69
C GLU A 95 1.42 -7.46 10.42
N GLU A 96 1.78 -6.44 9.63
CA GLU A 96 1.12 -6.10 8.37
C GLU A 96 1.07 -7.29 7.40
N ARG A 97 2.20 -7.99 7.21
CA ARG A 97 2.25 -9.18 6.36
C ARG A 97 1.30 -10.30 6.80
N ARG A 98 1.02 -10.43 8.10
CA ARG A 98 0.02 -11.38 8.60
C ARG A 98 -1.41 -10.88 8.37
N ALA A 99 -1.65 -9.60 8.67
CA ALA A 99 -2.95 -8.97 8.54
C ALA A 99 -3.45 -9.01 7.08
N VAL A 100 -2.68 -8.47 6.15
CA VAL A 100 -3.11 -8.35 4.75
C VAL A 100 -3.27 -9.71 4.04
N ARG A 101 -2.53 -10.74 4.48
CA ARG A 101 -2.71 -12.10 3.94
C ARG A 101 -4.09 -12.68 4.21
N ARG A 102 -4.79 -12.22 5.25
CA ARG A 102 -6.19 -12.62 5.52
C ARG A 102 -7.13 -12.11 4.43
N ALA A 103 -6.78 -11.00 3.79
CA ALA A 103 -7.49 -10.46 2.63
C ALA A 103 -6.94 -10.95 1.28
N GLY A 104 -6.14 -12.01 1.25
CA GLY A 104 -5.55 -12.54 0.01
C GLY A 104 -4.35 -11.75 -0.52
N ILE A 105 -4.00 -10.62 0.06
CA ILE A 105 -2.93 -9.73 -0.41
C ILE A 105 -1.55 -10.36 -0.17
N LYS A 106 -0.73 -10.40 -1.23
CA LYS A 106 0.61 -11.02 -1.23
C LYS A 106 1.71 -10.01 -1.50
N ASP A 107 1.39 -8.93 -2.19
CA ASP A 107 2.33 -7.95 -2.69
C ASP A 107 2.30 -6.71 -1.81
N ILE A 108 3.37 -6.52 -1.01
CA ILE A 108 3.57 -5.38 -0.13
C ILE A 108 4.90 -4.74 -0.48
N PHE A 109 4.90 -3.43 -0.66
CA PHE A 109 6.05 -2.64 -1.06
C PHE A 109 6.36 -1.59 0.00
N TYR A 110 7.54 -1.68 0.63
CA TYR A 110 8.01 -0.68 1.57
C TYR A 110 8.91 0.32 0.86
N LEU A 111 8.66 1.61 1.04
CA LEU A 111 9.49 2.65 0.42
C LEU A 111 10.71 3.01 1.25
N ASP A 112 10.86 2.44 2.43
CA ASP A 112 11.99 2.69 3.36
C ASP A 112 12.21 4.20 3.60
N THR A 113 11.12 4.92 3.75
CA THR A 113 11.13 6.33 4.15
C THR A 113 11.01 6.36 5.67
N VAL A 114 11.75 7.25 6.33
CA VAL A 114 11.81 7.27 7.79
C VAL A 114 10.46 7.68 8.39
N ASP A 115 9.99 6.92 9.38
CA ASP A 115 8.91 7.34 10.24
C ASP A 115 9.44 8.17 11.41
N PHE A 116 8.64 9.11 11.83
CA PHE A 116 8.92 9.97 12.96
C PHE A 116 7.61 10.26 13.70
N TYR A 117 7.69 10.81 14.90
CA TYR A 117 6.54 10.98 15.76
C TYR A 117 5.40 11.79 15.10
N TYR A 118 4.23 11.75 15.72
CA TYR A 118 2.99 12.39 15.27
C TYR A 118 3.15 13.87 14.92
N THR A 119 2.64 14.26 13.76
CA THR A 119 2.54 15.65 13.29
C THR A 119 1.09 16.02 12.96
N VAL A 120 0.72 17.28 13.10
CA VAL A 120 -0.65 17.75 12.82
C VAL A 120 -0.88 18.14 11.37
N SER A 121 0.20 18.26 10.57
CA SER A 121 0.08 18.70 9.18
C SER A 121 1.14 18.07 8.28
N ALA A 122 0.82 17.99 6.99
CA ALA A 122 1.69 17.42 5.96
C ALA A 122 3.01 18.17 5.74
N ALA A 123 3.10 19.47 6.04
CA ALA A 123 4.27 20.29 5.69
C ALA A 123 5.58 19.76 6.30
N LEU A 124 5.57 19.36 7.58
CA LEU A 124 6.77 18.79 8.20
C LEU A 124 7.09 17.41 7.63
N THR A 125 6.09 16.63 7.30
CA THR A 125 6.29 15.33 6.64
C THR A 125 6.95 15.49 5.28
N GLU A 126 6.50 16.47 4.50
CA GLU A 126 7.11 16.82 3.22
C GLU A 126 8.59 17.17 3.34
N ASP A 127 8.94 18.02 4.32
CA ASP A 127 10.32 18.41 4.60
C ASP A 127 11.21 17.19 4.94
N VAL A 128 10.69 16.25 5.74
CA VAL A 128 11.45 15.07 6.18
C VAL A 128 11.54 14.01 5.08
N TRP A 129 10.43 13.68 4.42
CA TRP A 129 10.42 12.64 3.40
C TRP A 129 11.05 13.09 2.08
N GLY A 130 10.98 14.38 1.77
CA GLY A 130 11.42 14.97 0.50
C GLY A 130 10.49 14.59 -0.65
N HIS A 131 9.80 15.60 -1.18
CA HIS A 131 8.77 15.46 -2.20
C HIS A 131 9.19 14.57 -3.38
N ASP A 132 10.12 15.05 -4.21
CA ASP A 132 10.49 14.37 -5.45
C ASP A 132 11.04 12.97 -5.22
N ARG A 133 11.80 12.78 -4.13
CA ARG A 133 12.39 11.48 -3.79
C ARG A 133 11.36 10.43 -3.48
N THR A 134 10.30 10.80 -2.73
CA THR A 134 9.26 9.86 -2.34
C THR A 134 8.25 9.66 -3.46
N LEU A 135 7.86 10.74 -4.14
CA LEU A 135 7.00 10.67 -5.32
C LEU A 135 7.61 9.79 -6.42
N GLU A 136 8.92 9.93 -6.70
CA GLU A 136 9.60 9.08 -7.70
C GLU A 136 9.46 7.59 -7.41
N LYS A 137 9.54 7.19 -6.13
CA LYS A 137 9.37 5.78 -5.74
C LYS A 137 7.94 5.29 -5.98
N ILE A 138 6.93 6.09 -5.63
CA ILE A 138 5.52 5.74 -5.85
C ILE A 138 5.22 5.67 -7.34
N VAL A 139 5.64 6.67 -8.12
CA VAL A 139 5.46 6.68 -9.59
C VAL A 139 6.11 5.45 -10.24
N ARG A 140 7.31 5.06 -9.77
CA ARG A 140 7.98 3.85 -10.25
C ARG A 140 7.12 2.61 -9.98
N LEU A 141 6.60 2.46 -8.77
CA LEU A 141 5.73 1.33 -8.42
C LEU A 141 4.45 1.31 -9.26
N VAL A 142 3.78 2.44 -9.44
CA VAL A 142 2.60 2.54 -10.31
C VAL A 142 2.93 2.09 -11.74
N ARG A 143 4.08 2.49 -12.28
CA ARG A 143 4.53 2.09 -13.63
C ARG A 143 4.94 0.60 -13.71
N GLU A 144 5.46 0.05 -12.62
CA GLU A 144 5.86 -1.36 -12.53
C GLU A 144 4.65 -2.29 -12.34
N THR A 145 3.70 -1.89 -11.50
CA THR A 145 2.58 -2.74 -11.08
C THR A 145 1.30 -2.47 -11.85
N ARG A 146 1.20 -1.36 -12.55
CA ARG A 146 0.13 -0.97 -13.48
C ARG A 146 -1.30 -1.10 -12.92
N PRO A 147 -1.59 -0.56 -11.74
CA PRO A 147 -2.92 -0.69 -11.16
C PRO A 147 -3.95 0.14 -11.92
N GLU A 148 -5.14 -0.41 -12.11
CA GLU A 148 -6.29 0.30 -12.67
C GLU A 148 -6.93 1.22 -11.63
N VAL A 149 -6.85 0.83 -10.35
CA VAL A 149 -7.40 1.61 -9.24
C VAL A 149 -6.32 1.91 -8.21
N ILE A 150 -6.24 3.15 -7.77
CA ILE A 150 -5.47 3.54 -6.59
C ILE A 150 -6.46 3.89 -5.47
N VAL A 151 -6.23 3.31 -4.28
CA VAL A 151 -6.91 3.69 -3.04
C VAL A 151 -5.86 4.27 -2.09
N THR A 152 -6.18 5.37 -1.43
CA THR A 152 -5.26 6.01 -0.48
C THR A 152 -6.00 6.58 0.72
N MET A 153 -5.27 7.22 1.60
CA MET A 153 -5.78 7.86 2.81
C MET A 153 -6.49 9.20 2.52
N ASP A 154 -6.99 9.86 3.56
CA ASP A 154 -7.56 11.19 3.45
C ASP A 154 -6.43 12.26 3.39
N PRO A 155 -6.36 13.11 2.35
CA PRO A 155 -5.37 14.19 2.29
C PRO A 155 -5.71 15.40 3.16
N ALA A 156 -6.90 15.44 3.77
CA ALA A 156 -7.38 16.59 4.54
C ALA A 156 -6.80 16.61 5.97
N PRO A 157 -6.51 17.80 6.52
CA PRO A 157 -6.04 17.97 7.89
C PRO A 157 -7.20 17.89 8.89
N THR A 158 -7.88 16.75 8.93
CA THR A 158 -8.97 16.51 9.88
C THR A 158 -8.45 16.03 11.24
N PRO A 159 -9.19 16.22 12.34
CA PRO A 159 -8.80 15.69 13.64
C PRO A 159 -8.53 14.19 13.59
N GLY A 160 -7.39 13.77 14.14
CA GLY A 160 -6.95 12.36 14.12
C GLY A 160 -6.19 11.94 12.87
N ASN A 161 -6.27 12.70 11.78
CA ASN A 161 -5.53 12.44 10.55
C ASN A 161 -4.19 13.20 10.57
N HIS A 162 -3.11 12.58 11.02
CA HIS A 162 -1.83 13.28 11.17
C HIS A 162 -1.08 13.48 9.83
N GLY A 163 0.01 14.26 9.88
CA GLY A 163 0.69 14.75 8.69
C GLY A 163 1.22 13.67 7.74
N ASN A 164 1.67 12.52 8.26
CA ASN A 164 2.16 11.43 7.42
C ASN A 164 1.04 10.84 6.55
N HIS A 165 -0.16 10.63 7.12
CA HIS A 165 -1.32 10.18 6.37
C HIS A 165 -1.74 11.18 5.29
N GLN A 166 -1.85 12.46 5.68
CA GLN A 166 -2.20 13.53 4.75
C GLN A 166 -1.23 13.59 3.58
N TYR A 167 0.07 13.44 3.87
CA TYR A 167 1.10 13.56 2.85
C TYR A 167 1.19 12.31 1.97
N ALA A 168 1.03 11.12 2.53
CA ALA A 168 0.90 9.87 1.76
C ALA A 168 -0.22 9.97 0.72
N ALA A 169 -1.39 10.46 1.13
CA ALA A 169 -2.53 10.66 0.24
C ALA A 169 -2.27 11.70 -0.86
N ARG A 170 -1.56 12.79 -0.56
CA ARG A 170 -1.17 13.80 -1.56
C ARG A 170 -0.20 13.23 -2.55
N LEU A 171 0.82 12.49 -2.10
CA LEU A 171 1.77 11.81 -2.97
C LEU A 171 1.10 10.76 -3.87
N ALA A 172 0.14 9.98 -3.34
CA ALA A 172 -0.64 9.04 -4.13
C ALA A 172 -1.48 9.74 -5.20
N THR A 173 -2.10 10.87 -4.85
CA THR A 173 -2.86 11.71 -5.80
C THR A 173 -1.95 12.24 -6.91
N GLU A 174 -0.78 12.74 -6.56
CA GLU A 174 0.18 13.24 -7.55
C GLU A 174 0.75 12.11 -8.41
N ALA A 175 1.00 10.93 -7.83
CA ALA A 175 1.47 9.77 -8.56
C ALA A 175 0.45 9.26 -9.59
N PHE A 176 -0.86 9.36 -9.31
CA PHE A 176 -1.92 9.07 -10.27
C PHE A 176 -1.75 9.87 -11.57
N TYR A 177 -1.43 11.16 -11.49
CA TYR A 177 -1.19 11.98 -12.67
C TYR A 177 0.21 11.76 -13.25
N SER A 178 1.24 11.76 -12.40
CA SER A 178 2.64 11.73 -12.82
C SER A 178 3.04 10.39 -13.47
N ALA A 179 2.43 9.27 -13.09
CA ALA A 179 2.72 7.99 -13.72
C ALA A 179 2.31 7.96 -15.21
N ALA A 180 1.29 8.74 -15.58
CA ALA A 180 0.81 8.88 -16.95
C ALA A 180 1.61 9.89 -17.78
N ASP A 181 2.39 10.77 -17.15
CA ASP A 181 3.14 11.81 -17.82
C ASP A 181 4.57 11.32 -18.18
N PRO A 182 4.95 11.27 -19.47
CA PRO A 182 6.29 10.91 -19.87
C PRO A 182 7.36 11.94 -19.45
N GLY A 183 6.97 13.18 -19.13
CA GLY A 183 7.84 14.23 -18.62
C GLY A 183 8.18 14.05 -17.14
N ALA A 184 7.33 13.37 -16.37
CA ALA A 184 7.61 13.07 -14.98
C ALA A 184 8.59 11.89 -14.87
N PHE A 185 9.69 12.10 -14.16
CA PHE A 185 10.74 11.08 -13.93
C PHE A 185 11.18 10.35 -15.21
N PRO A 186 11.64 11.06 -16.27
CA PRO A 186 11.94 10.46 -17.58
C PRO A 186 13.05 9.41 -17.50
N GLY A 187 13.85 9.42 -16.44
CA GLY A 187 14.87 8.39 -16.18
C GLY A 187 14.30 6.98 -16.02
N GLN A 188 13.11 6.86 -15.46
CA GLN A 188 12.41 5.56 -15.32
C GLN A 188 12.07 4.96 -16.70
N LEU A 189 11.69 5.80 -17.65
CA LEU A 189 11.39 5.36 -19.01
C LEU A 189 12.67 5.06 -19.82
N ALA A 190 13.64 5.98 -19.76
CA ALA A 190 14.84 5.91 -20.62
C ALA A 190 15.88 4.90 -20.13
N ARG A 191 16.05 4.73 -18.82
CA ARG A 191 17.11 3.90 -18.24
C ARG A 191 16.61 2.61 -17.62
N GLU A 192 15.39 2.61 -17.06
CA GLU A 192 14.81 1.44 -16.39
C GLU A 192 13.86 0.66 -17.30
N GLY A 193 13.50 1.21 -18.48
CA GLY A 193 12.65 0.55 -19.47
C GLY A 193 11.18 0.49 -19.08
N LEU A 194 10.77 1.27 -18.07
CA LEU A 194 9.37 1.37 -17.68
C LEU A 194 8.56 2.10 -18.75
N ARG A 195 7.25 1.95 -18.68
CA ARG A 195 6.30 2.69 -19.52
C ARG A 195 5.42 3.57 -18.65
N THR A 196 4.90 4.63 -19.23
CA THR A 196 3.84 5.41 -18.59
C THR A 196 2.63 4.52 -18.33
N TRP A 197 1.96 4.77 -17.20
CA TRP A 197 0.74 4.06 -16.86
C TRP A 197 -0.39 5.03 -16.53
N ARG A 198 -1.59 4.76 -17.04
CA ARG A 198 -2.78 5.58 -16.82
C ARG A 198 -3.76 4.81 -15.95
N THR A 199 -3.59 4.89 -14.64
CA THR A 199 -4.56 4.38 -13.67
C THR A 199 -5.96 4.93 -13.98
N ALA A 200 -6.98 4.09 -13.97
CA ALA A 200 -8.33 4.47 -14.33
C ALA A 200 -9.00 5.37 -13.27
N SER A 201 -8.89 5.01 -12.00
CA SER A 201 -9.58 5.71 -10.92
C SER A 201 -8.73 5.86 -9.67
N LEU A 202 -8.97 6.93 -8.92
CA LEU A 202 -8.33 7.25 -7.66
C LEU A 202 -9.38 7.51 -6.59
N PHE A 203 -9.33 6.76 -5.51
CA PHE A 203 -10.19 6.91 -4.35
C PHE A 203 -9.38 7.22 -3.09
N ARG A 204 -9.97 7.94 -2.15
CA ARG A 204 -9.53 7.96 -0.77
C ARG A 204 -10.45 7.10 0.09
N GLN A 205 -9.92 6.48 1.12
CA GLN A 205 -10.73 5.83 2.16
C GLN A 205 -11.51 6.86 2.96
N GLY A 206 -12.68 6.45 3.44
CA GLY A 206 -13.58 7.29 4.22
C GLY A 206 -14.38 8.28 3.37
N ALA A 207 -15.39 8.84 3.99
CA ALA A 207 -16.23 9.90 3.47
C ALA A 207 -16.67 10.84 4.60
N SER A 208 -17.00 12.09 4.24
CA SER A 208 -17.58 13.03 5.20
C SER A 208 -19.09 12.78 5.26
N VAL A 209 -19.52 11.96 6.22
CA VAL A 209 -20.92 11.62 6.46
C VAL A 209 -21.26 11.85 7.93
N ASP A 210 -22.52 12.15 8.24
CA ASP A 210 -22.97 12.38 9.62
C ASP A 210 -22.89 11.11 10.49
N ALA A 211 -23.12 9.95 9.85
CA ALA A 211 -22.98 8.63 10.47
C ALA A 211 -22.60 7.58 9.42
N THR A 212 -21.73 6.64 9.80
CA THR A 212 -21.42 5.50 8.93
C THR A 212 -22.67 4.63 8.76
N PRO A 213 -23.15 4.41 7.53
CA PRO A 213 -24.31 3.56 7.29
C PRO A 213 -23.99 2.09 7.61
N THR A 214 -24.97 1.36 8.12
CA THR A 214 -24.85 -0.05 8.48
C THR A 214 -25.89 -0.91 7.76
N GLY A 215 -25.71 -2.21 7.78
CA GLY A 215 -26.61 -3.19 7.19
C GLY A 215 -26.42 -3.39 5.68
N PRO A 216 -27.00 -4.46 5.10
CA PRO A 216 -26.80 -4.83 3.71
C PRO A 216 -27.20 -3.73 2.70
N GLU A 217 -28.11 -2.84 3.09
CA GLU A 217 -28.60 -1.76 2.23
C GLU A 217 -27.64 -0.57 2.15
N CYS A 218 -26.58 -0.52 2.99
CA CYS A 218 -25.66 0.62 3.00
C CYS A 218 -24.88 0.75 1.69
N ALA A 219 -24.64 -0.35 0.97
CA ALA A 219 -24.00 -0.32 -0.34
C ALA A 219 -24.85 0.32 -1.45
N ALA A 220 -26.19 0.34 -1.27
CA ALA A 220 -27.14 0.97 -2.18
C ALA A 220 -27.60 2.34 -1.67
N ALA A 221 -27.19 2.74 -0.47
CA ALA A 221 -27.55 4.02 0.10
C ALA A 221 -26.98 5.16 -0.75
N VAL A 222 -27.85 6.09 -1.12
CA VAL A 222 -27.43 7.36 -1.71
C VAL A 222 -26.88 8.19 -0.55
N LEU A 223 -25.56 8.28 -0.48
CA LEU A 223 -24.87 9.10 0.51
C LEU A 223 -24.87 10.54 0.00
N GLU A 224 -25.94 11.28 0.32
CA GLU A 224 -25.99 12.72 0.05
C GLU A 224 -24.78 13.45 0.72
N PRO A 225 -24.19 14.46 0.06
CA PRO A 225 -24.72 15.18 -1.09
C PRO A 225 -24.03 14.82 -2.43
N THR A 226 -23.32 13.72 -2.57
CA THR A 226 -22.41 13.56 -3.70
C THR A 226 -22.44 12.18 -4.33
N ASP A 227 -22.48 12.16 -5.67
CA ASP A 227 -22.34 10.95 -6.49
C ASP A 227 -20.93 10.32 -6.40
N ASN A 228 -20.00 10.92 -5.63
CA ASN A 228 -18.62 10.49 -5.53
C ASN A 228 -18.31 9.64 -4.29
N VAL A 229 -19.30 9.30 -3.47
CA VAL A 229 -19.13 8.39 -2.33
C VAL A 229 -19.61 6.99 -2.69
N PHE A 230 -18.76 6.01 -2.42
CA PHE A 230 -18.99 4.60 -2.67
C PHE A 230 -18.98 3.88 -1.32
N ALA A 231 -19.97 3.01 -1.11
CA ALA A 231 -20.08 2.23 0.11
C ALA A 231 -20.04 0.74 -0.23
N VAL A 232 -19.20 -0.01 0.51
CA VAL A 232 -19.04 -1.45 0.36
C VAL A 232 -19.39 -2.12 1.68
N TRP A 233 -20.43 -2.95 1.69
CA TRP A 233 -20.86 -3.60 2.92
C TRP A 233 -19.94 -4.75 3.32
N ASP A 234 -19.42 -4.73 4.55
CA ASP A 234 -18.45 -5.69 5.08
C ASP A 234 -19.08 -7.01 5.53
N GLY A 235 -20.38 -7.06 5.58
CA GLY A 235 -21.12 -8.22 6.07
C GLY A 235 -21.23 -9.38 5.08
N ARG A 236 -20.65 -9.31 3.88
CA ARG A 236 -20.67 -10.43 2.92
C ARG A 236 -19.96 -11.64 3.50
N TRP A 237 -20.53 -12.83 3.27
CA TRP A 237 -19.93 -14.09 3.72
C TRP A 237 -18.67 -14.41 2.91
N SER A 238 -17.62 -14.82 3.55
CA SER A 238 -16.42 -15.37 2.93
C SER A 238 -16.49 -16.89 2.96
N ALA A 239 -16.49 -17.51 1.78
CA ALA A 239 -16.49 -18.96 1.67
C ALA A 239 -15.14 -19.57 2.07
N SER A 240 -14.04 -18.85 1.79
CA SER A 240 -12.68 -19.30 2.14
C SER A 240 -12.40 -19.27 3.63
N HIS A 241 -13.06 -18.38 4.40
CA HIS A 241 -12.88 -18.22 5.85
C HIS A 241 -14.01 -18.82 6.68
N ASP A 242 -15.13 -19.20 6.05
CA ASP A 242 -16.35 -19.69 6.72
C ASP A 242 -16.88 -18.70 7.78
N LYS A 243 -16.86 -17.41 7.45
CA LYS A 243 -17.33 -16.29 8.29
C LYS A 243 -17.58 -15.03 7.44
N ARG A 244 -18.10 -13.96 8.04
CA ARG A 244 -18.27 -12.69 7.34
C ARG A 244 -16.93 -11.95 7.18
N TRP A 245 -16.82 -11.18 6.13
CA TRP A 245 -15.62 -10.36 5.87
C TRP A 245 -15.35 -9.36 7.00
N SER A 246 -16.37 -8.78 7.63
CA SER A 246 -16.22 -7.97 8.85
C SER A 246 -15.51 -8.69 10.00
N GLN A 247 -15.73 -9.99 10.16
CA GLN A 247 -15.04 -10.79 11.17
C GLN A 247 -13.59 -11.08 10.78
N VAL A 248 -13.35 -11.35 9.49
CA VAL A 248 -11.99 -11.53 8.95
C VAL A 248 -11.17 -10.24 9.12
N GLU A 249 -11.78 -9.09 8.84
CA GLU A 249 -11.13 -7.78 9.00
C GLU A 249 -10.75 -7.50 10.46
N VAL A 250 -11.66 -7.69 11.41
CA VAL A 250 -11.34 -7.53 12.84
C VAL A 250 -10.22 -8.48 13.28
N GLU A 251 -10.21 -9.72 12.79
CA GLU A 251 -9.10 -10.64 13.05
C GLU A 251 -7.77 -10.18 12.42
N ALA A 252 -7.83 -9.57 11.25
CA ALA A 252 -6.67 -8.97 10.61
C ALA A 252 -6.17 -7.74 11.38
N GLN A 253 -7.06 -6.87 11.80
CA GLN A 253 -6.75 -5.69 12.63
C GLN A 253 -6.05 -6.08 13.94
N ARG A 254 -6.45 -7.19 14.56
CA ARG A 254 -5.83 -7.71 15.80
C ARG A 254 -4.38 -8.17 15.62
N GLU A 255 -3.91 -8.41 14.38
CA GLU A 255 -2.50 -8.73 14.10
C GLU A 255 -1.58 -7.54 14.40
N TYR A 256 -2.09 -6.28 14.39
CA TYR A 256 -1.35 -5.09 14.74
C TYR A 256 -1.22 -4.91 16.25
N ALA A 257 -0.67 -5.93 16.91
CA ALA A 257 -0.55 -5.97 18.37
C ALA A 257 0.34 -4.85 18.92
N SER A 258 1.42 -4.49 18.20
CA SER A 258 2.29 -3.37 18.59
C SER A 258 1.58 -2.02 18.61
N GLN A 259 0.50 -1.88 17.84
CA GLN A 259 -0.39 -0.71 17.85
C GLN A 259 -1.43 -0.75 18.99
N GLY A 260 -1.50 -1.85 19.74
CA GLY A 260 -2.49 -2.05 20.78
C GLY A 260 -3.82 -2.62 20.29
N TRP A 261 -3.92 -3.05 19.03
CA TRP A 261 -5.19 -3.47 18.43
C TRP A 261 -5.60 -4.92 18.73
N SER A 262 -4.73 -5.71 19.34
CA SER A 262 -5.06 -7.07 19.78
C SER A 262 -6.28 -7.17 20.71
N VAL A 263 -6.69 -6.04 21.31
CA VAL A 263 -7.85 -5.94 22.22
C VAL A 263 -9.13 -5.45 21.53
N PHE A 264 -9.14 -5.26 20.22
CA PHE A 264 -10.36 -4.87 19.48
C PHE A 264 -11.47 -5.87 19.73
N GLY A 265 -12.69 -5.37 19.93
CA GLY A 265 -13.90 -6.18 20.10
C GLY A 265 -14.23 -7.00 18.86
N ASP A 266 -15.16 -7.95 19.00
CA ASP A 266 -15.62 -8.73 17.86
C ASP A 266 -16.47 -7.85 16.93
N ALA A 267 -16.47 -8.19 15.64
CA ALA A 267 -17.36 -7.58 14.67
C ALA A 267 -18.83 -7.80 15.09
N PRO A 268 -19.75 -6.88 14.77
CA PRO A 268 -21.16 -7.06 15.05
C PRO A 268 -21.69 -8.39 14.52
N SER A 269 -22.49 -9.09 15.32
CA SER A 269 -23.08 -10.38 14.93
C SER A 269 -24.34 -10.21 14.10
N ASP A 270 -25.11 -9.13 14.35
CA ASP A 270 -26.29 -8.79 13.55
C ASP A 270 -25.85 -8.15 12.23
N PRO A 271 -26.25 -8.70 11.08
CA PRO A 271 -25.96 -8.10 9.77
C PRO A 271 -26.41 -6.64 9.64
N ALA A 272 -27.47 -6.25 10.35
CA ALA A 272 -27.99 -4.88 10.31
C ALA A 272 -27.04 -3.84 10.97
N ASP A 273 -26.18 -4.30 11.89
CA ASP A 273 -25.24 -3.46 12.62
C ASP A 273 -23.85 -3.42 11.97
N ILE A 274 -23.58 -4.26 10.97
CA ILE A 274 -22.30 -4.30 10.27
C ILE A 274 -22.17 -3.07 9.37
N PRO A 275 -21.09 -2.28 9.50
CA PRO A 275 -20.91 -1.07 8.73
C PRO A 275 -20.58 -1.34 7.25
N CYS A 276 -20.59 -0.26 6.47
CA CYS A 276 -19.95 -0.21 5.17
C CYS A 276 -18.59 0.46 5.28
N ASP A 277 -17.60 -0.06 4.56
CA ASP A 277 -16.44 0.71 4.12
C ASP A 277 -16.88 1.84 3.20
N LEU A 278 -16.34 3.03 3.44
CA LEU A 278 -16.66 4.20 2.62
C LEU A 278 -15.44 4.65 1.84
N TYR A 279 -15.67 5.02 0.59
CA TYR A 279 -14.64 5.56 -0.30
C TYR A 279 -15.15 6.81 -0.99
N THR A 280 -14.29 7.82 -1.09
CA THR A 280 -14.60 9.02 -1.84
C THR A 280 -13.78 9.03 -3.13
N LEU A 281 -14.43 9.14 -4.28
CA LEU A 281 -13.76 9.34 -5.56
C LEU A 281 -13.05 10.69 -5.57
N ILE A 282 -11.75 10.67 -5.83
CA ILE A 282 -10.94 11.88 -6.04
C ILE A 282 -10.94 12.24 -7.53
N ASP A 283 -10.65 11.27 -8.39
CA ASP A 283 -10.66 11.45 -9.85
C ASP A 283 -10.88 10.13 -10.58
N SER A 284 -11.44 10.18 -11.78
CA SER A 284 -11.57 9.04 -12.66
C SER A 284 -11.39 9.45 -14.13
N ARG A 285 -10.67 8.63 -14.86
CA ARG A 285 -10.44 8.75 -16.31
C ARG A 285 -11.43 7.91 -17.12
N VAL A 286 -12.26 7.15 -16.44
CA VAL A 286 -13.30 6.30 -17.02
C VAL A 286 -14.66 6.69 -16.44
N PRO A 287 -15.77 6.54 -17.20
CA PRO A 287 -17.09 6.68 -16.62
C PRO A 287 -17.28 5.59 -15.55
N LEU A 288 -17.57 5.97 -14.33
CA LEU A 288 -18.02 5.01 -13.32
C LEU A 288 -19.52 4.80 -13.54
N ALA A 289 -19.92 3.57 -13.84
CA ALA A 289 -21.32 3.28 -14.11
C ALA A 289 -22.19 3.52 -12.88
N GLU A 290 -23.45 3.86 -13.13
CA GLU A 290 -24.52 3.77 -12.14
C GLU A 290 -24.82 2.30 -11.82
N ASN A 291 -23.86 1.63 -11.19
CA ASN A 291 -24.02 0.25 -10.76
C ASN A 291 -24.55 0.24 -9.31
N PRO A 292 -25.69 -0.41 -9.04
CA PRO A 292 -26.18 -0.56 -7.67
C PRO A 292 -25.20 -1.33 -6.77
N ASP A 293 -24.35 -2.19 -7.32
CA ASP A 293 -23.18 -2.73 -6.59
C ASP A 293 -22.02 -1.75 -6.71
N ARG A 294 -21.93 -0.83 -5.77
CA ARG A 294 -20.88 0.20 -5.72
C ARG A 294 -19.48 -0.39 -5.58
N ALA A 295 -19.32 -1.56 -4.97
CA ALA A 295 -18.05 -2.27 -4.89
C ALA A 295 -17.54 -2.66 -6.28
N THR A 296 -18.43 -3.15 -7.15
CA THR A 296 -18.10 -3.48 -8.55
C THR A 296 -17.87 -2.21 -9.36
N ALA A 297 -18.65 -1.14 -9.12
CA ALA A 297 -18.48 0.13 -9.83
C ALA A 297 -17.08 0.74 -9.60
N MET A 298 -16.48 0.58 -8.41
CA MET A 298 -15.12 1.05 -8.14
C MET A 298 -14.07 0.34 -9.00
N LEU A 299 -14.35 -0.88 -9.44
CA LEU A 299 -13.46 -1.70 -10.27
C LEU A 299 -13.69 -1.51 -11.77
N GLU A 300 -14.59 -0.62 -12.17
CA GLU A 300 -14.78 -0.32 -13.59
C GLU A 300 -13.50 0.25 -14.20
N GLY A 301 -13.03 -0.39 -15.25
CA GLY A 301 -11.70 -0.16 -15.82
C GLY A 301 -10.69 -1.24 -15.42
N ALA A 302 -10.82 -1.90 -14.26
CA ALA A 302 -9.98 -3.03 -13.87
C ALA A 302 -10.45 -4.37 -14.47
N VAL A 303 -11.76 -4.52 -14.64
CA VAL A 303 -12.40 -5.80 -15.04
C VAL A 303 -12.62 -5.91 -16.56
N VAL A 304 -12.44 -4.84 -17.33
CA VAL A 304 -12.81 -4.83 -18.77
C VAL A 304 -11.75 -5.46 -19.67
N GLU A 305 -10.51 -5.61 -19.23
CA GLU A 305 -9.45 -6.21 -20.08
C GLU A 305 -9.40 -7.75 -20.04
N ASP A 306 -10.05 -8.40 -19.09
CA ASP A 306 -10.00 -9.88 -18.95
C ASP A 306 -11.09 -10.61 -19.77
N VAL A 307 -11.95 -9.88 -20.49
CA VAL A 307 -13.03 -10.47 -21.33
C VAL A 307 -12.67 -10.52 -22.82
N SER A 308 -11.49 -10.06 -23.20
CA SER A 308 -11.04 -10.01 -24.61
C SER A 308 -9.73 -10.75 -24.87
N GLY A 309 -9.35 -11.72 -24.02
CA GLY A 309 -8.23 -12.62 -24.23
C GLY A 309 -8.64 -13.95 -24.88
#